data_2657f12beda1469a2fa09f9ac62e6d8f
#
_entry.id   2657f12beda1469a2fa09f9ac62e6d8f
#
_cell.length_a   1.000
_cell.length_b   1.000
_cell.length_c   1.000
_cell.angle_alpha   90.00
_cell.angle_beta   90.00
_cell.angle_gamma   90.00
#
_symmetry.space_group_name_H-M   'P 1'
#
loop_
_entity.id
_entity.type
_entity.pdbx_description
1 polymer ?
#
loop_
_entity_poly.entity_id
_entity_poly.type
_entity_poly.pdbx_seq_one_letter_code
_entity_poly.pdbx_strand_id
1 'polypeptide(L)'
;MLKLEEEAKKFMQDNLAIAEVMTADFYEARANNTAIFPKEKALEYLALGLTSEAGEVAGKVKKIIRDGKGNKEAIAYEIGDVLWYCAVLASELGVSLNTIMKKNLEKLHDRKERGTLAGSGDNR
;
A
#
# COMPACT_ATOMS: atom_id res chain seq x y z
N MET A 1 -8.50 -3.65 22.86
CA MET A 1 -9.81 -3.54 22.21
C MET A 1 -10.46 -2.20 22.45
N LEU A 2 -10.70 -1.78 23.70
CA LEU A 2 -11.25 -0.45 24.03
C LEU A 2 -10.44 0.72 23.47
N LYS A 3 -9.11 0.63 23.47
CA LYS A 3 -8.23 1.67 22.95
C LYS A 3 -8.34 1.83 21.43
N LEU A 4 -8.47 0.72 20.70
CA LEU A 4 -8.69 0.73 19.25
C LEU A 4 -10.06 1.30 18.88
N GLU A 5 -11.07 1.03 19.70
CA GLU A 5 -12.41 1.58 19.51
C GLU A 5 -12.43 3.10 19.77
N GLU A 6 -11.69 3.59 20.76
CA GLU A 6 -11.57 5.02 21.05
C GLU A 6 -10.78 5.74 19.94
N GLU A 7 -9.70 5.15 19.46
CA GLU A 7 -8.93 5.70 18.35
C GLU A 7 -9.74 5.74 17.04
N ALA A 8 -10.51 4.69 16.77
CA ALA A 8 -11.43 4.65 15.64
C ALA A 8 -12.53 5.71 15.76
N LYS A 9 -13.12 5.87 16.94
CA LYS A 9 -14.12 6.91 17.21
C LYS A 9 -13.56 8.31 17.04
N LYS A 10 -12.36 8.56 17.55
CA LYS A 10 -11.67 9.83 17.40
C LYS A 10 -11.40 10.14 15.93
N PHE A 11 -10.91 9.16 15.18
CA PHE A 11 -10.66 9.33 13.75
C PHE A 11 -11.96 9.60 12.97
N MET A 12 -13.06 8.97 13.34
CA MET A 12 -14.38 9.21 12.78
C MET A 12 -14.91 10.62 13.10
N GLN A 13 -14.63 11.12 14.31
CA GLN A 13 -15.04 12.46 14.73
C GLN A 13 -14.23 13.56 14.04
N ASP A 14 -12.93 13.33 13.85
CA ASP A 14 -12.02 14.34 13.32
C ASP A 14 -12.18 14.51 11.80
N ASN A 15 -12.65 13.49 11.08
CA ASN A 15 -12.60 13.56 9.62
C ASN A 15 -13.50 12.67 8.80
N LEU A 16 -14.67 12.30 9.21
CA LEU A 16 -15.44 11.54 8.25
C LEU A 16 -15.83 10.16 8.70
N ALA A 17 -17.05 9.85 8.36
CA ALA A 17 -17.56 8.50 8.39
C ALA A 17 -16.55 7.56 7.73
N ILE A 18 -15.73 6.87 8.54
CA ILE A 18 -14.97 5.74 8.06
C ILE A 18 -16.00 4.64 7.84
N ALA A 19 -16.07 4.12 6.62
CA ALA A 19 -16.82 2.91 6.37
C ALA A 19 -16.29 1.83 7.31
N GLU A 20 -17.16 1.00 7.89
CA GLU A 20 -16.76 -0.14 8.73
C GLU A 20 -15.76 -1.04 8.01
N VAL A 21 -15.83 -1.08 6.68
CA VAL A 21 -14.88 -1.79 5.82
C VAL A 21 -14.16 -0.78 4.93
N MET A 22 -12.85 -0.72 5.04
CA MET A 22 -12.02 0.09 4.16
C MET A 22 -12.07 -0.44 2.74
N THR A 23 -12.44 0.40 1.78
CA THR A 23 -12.38 0.07 0.36
C THR A 23 -11.13 0.67 -0.28
N ALA A 24 -10.69 0.09 -1.40
CA ALA A 24 -9.58 0.64 -2.18
C ALA A 24 -9.88 2.06 -2.65
N ASP A 25 -11.10 2.33 -3.11
CA ASP A 25 -11.51 3.65 -3.59
C ASP A 25 -11.49 4.69 -2.46
N PHE A 26 -11.96 4.34 -1.28
CA PHE A 26 -11.91 5.20 -0.11
C PHE A 26 -10.46 5.51 0.28
N TYR A 27 -9.61 4.49 0.36
CA TYR A 27 -8.20 4.65 0.70
C TYR A 27 -7.48 5.55 -0.32
N GLU A 28 -7.67 5.30 -1.62
CA GLU A 28 -7.08 6.10 -2.68
C GLU A 28 -7.48 7.58 -2.58
N ALA A 29 -8.76 7.85 -2.39
CA ALA A 29 -9.25 9.22 -2.23
C ALA A 29 -8.61 9.91 -1.02
N ARG A 30 -8.45 9.20 0.09
CA ARG A 30 -7.82 9.72 1.31
C ARG A 30 -6.32 9.91 1.17
N ALA A 31 -5.64 8.96 0.56
CA ALA A 31 -4.20 9.08 0.29
C ALA A 31 -3.91 10.33 -0.54
N ASN A 32 -4.69 10.59 -1.57
CA ASN A 32 -4.52 11.77 -2.42
C ASN A 32 -4.69 13.10 -1.67
N ASN A 33 -5.48 13.15 -0.60
CA ASN A 33 -5.64 14.35 0.22
C ASN A 33 -4.36 14.75 0.97
N THR A 34 -3.42 13.85 1.14
CA THR A 34 -2.14 14.10 1.80
C THR A 34 -0.97 14.21 0.82
N ALA A 35 -1.24 14.17 -0.47
CA ALA A 35 -0.22 14.21 -1.50
C ALA A 35 0.30 15.64 -1.70
N ILE A 36 1.58 15.83 -1.43
CA ILE A 36 2.31 17.10 -1.60
C ILE A 36 3.63 16.83 -2.33
N PHE A 37 3.66 17.05 -3.61
CA PHE A 37 4.86 16.87 -4.43
C PHE A 37 4.75 17.79 -5.67
N PRO A 38 5.89 18.11 -6.34
CA PRO A 38 5.84 18.86 -7.60
C PRO A 38 5.08 18.08 -8.67
N LYS A 39 3.97 18.63 -9.14
CA LYS A 39 3.08 17.92 -10.07
C LYS A 39 3.74 17.60 -11.40
N GLU A 40 4.65 18.45 -11.85
CA GLU A 40 5.44 18.24 -13.08
C GLU A 40 6.43 17.08 -12.97
N LYS A 41 6.69 16.59 -11.75
CA LYS A 41 7.57 15.46 -11.45
C LYS A 41 6.85 14.30 -10.76
N ALA A 42 5.54 14.27 -10.87
CA ALA A 42 4.70 13.34 -10.11
C ALA A 42 5.10 11.88 -10.35
N LEU A 43 5.23 11.47 -11.58
CA LEU A 43 5.53 10.06 -11.92
C LEU A 43 6.88 9.62 -11.31
N GLU A 44 7.92 10.42 -11.53
CA GLU A 44 9.25 10.12 -11.02
C GLU A 44 9.28 10.16 -9.49
N TYR A 45 8.67 11.17 -8.90
CA TYR A 45 8.61 11.31 -7.45
C TYR A 45 7.93 10.11 -6.79
N LEU A 46 6.77 9.73 -7.31
CA LEU A 46 5.99 8.63 -6.74
C LEU A 46 6.65 7.26 -6.94
N ALA A 47 7.29 7.04 -8.08
CA ALA A 47 8.06 5.82 -8.32
C ALA A 47 9.27 5.71 -7.39
N LEU A 48 10.00 6.79 -7.20
CA LEU A 48 11.13 6.85 -6.25
C LEU A 48 10.66 6.66 -4.81
N GLY A 49 9.56 7.30 -4.43
CA GLY A 49 8.97 7.16 -3.11
C GLY A 49 8.54 5.73 -2.82
N LEU A 50 7.88 5.08 -3.76
CA LEU A 50 7.47 3.68 -3.64
C LEU A 50 8.68 2.76 -3.37
N THR A 51 9.75 2.95 -4.13
CA THR A 51 10.99 2.17 -3.97
C THR A 51 11.66 2.48 -2.63
N SER A 52 11.69 3.74 -2.24
CA SER A 52 12.26 4.17 -0.97
C SER A 52 11.56 3.52 0.23
N GLU A 53 10.24 3.54 0.25
CA GLU A 53 9.46 2.94 1.35
C GLU A 53 9.55 1.41 1.36
N ALA A 54 9.59 0.78 0.20
CA ALA A 54 9.87 -0.66 0.10
C ALA A 54 11.27 -0.97 0.67
N GLY A 55 12.25 -0.10 0.45
CA GLY A 55 13.58 -0.19 1.04
C GLY A 55 13.57 -0.05 2.56
N GLU A 56 12.68 0.78 3.13
CA GLU A 56 12.51 0.89 4.58
C GLU A 56 12.00 -0.41 5.19
N VAL A 57 11.07 -1.10 4.53
CA VAL A 57 10.64 -2.45 4.95
C VAL A 57 11.83 -3.39 4.99
N ALA A 58 12.60 -3.45 3.90
CA ALA A 58 13.80 -4.29 3.81
C ALA A 58 14.84 -3.93 4.88
N GLY A 59 15.06 -2.66 5.11
CA GLY A 59 16.00 -2.17 6.12
C GLY A 59 15.64 -2.61 7.54
N LYS A 60 14.36 -2.56 7.89
CA LYS A 60 13.90 -3.01 9.21
C LYS A 60 14.04 -4.52 9.37
N VAL A 61 13.74 -5.30 8.35
CA VAL A 61 13.94 -6.76 8.36
C VAL A 61 15.42 -7.11 8.48
N LYS A 62 16.27 -6.44 7.73
CA LYS A 62 17.73 -6.60 7.81
C LYS A 62 18.24 -6.38 9.24
N LYS A 63 17.78 -5.34 9.91
CA LYS A 63 18.17 -5.05 11.29
C LYS A 63 17.72 -6.14 12.27
N ILE A 64 16.55 -6.73 12.06
CA ILE A 64 16.09 -7.87 12.86
C ILE A 64 17.04 -9.05 12.71
N ILE A 65 17.46 -9.35 11.48
CA ILE A 65 18.43 -10.42 11.20
C ILE A 65 19.76 -10.15 11.91
N ARG A 66 20.26 -8.93 11.80
CA ARG A 66 21.56 -8.53 12.40
C ARG A 66 21.53 -8.57 13.91
N ASP A 67 20.49 -8.00 14.52
CA ASP A 67 20.43 -7.73 15.96
C ASP A 67 19.67 -8.82 16.73
N GLY A 68 19.00 -9.74 16.03
CA GLY A 68 18.19 -10.82 16.64
C GLY A 68 16.92 -10.34 17.31
N LYS A 69 16.57 -9.08 17.16
CA LYS A 69 15.38 -8.46 17.74
C LYS A 69 14.86 -7.35 16.84
N GLY A 70 13.56 -7.09 16.93
CA GLY A 70 12.93 -6.01 16.18
C GLY A 70 11.45 -5.91 16.50
N ASN A 71 10.79 -4.99 15.81
CA ASN A 71 9.40 -4.66 16.02
C ASN A 71 8.62 -4.87 14.72
N LYS A 72 7.71 -5.85 14.72
CA LYS A 72 6.85 -6.16 13.59
C LYS A 72 5.90 -4.99 13.26
N GLU A 73 5.47 -4.24 14.26
CA GLU A 73 4.60 -3.07 14.07
C GLU A 73 5.32 -1.98 13.27
N ALA A 74 6.61 -1.79 13.49
CA ALA A 74 7.42 -0.85 12.73
C ALA A 74 7.51 -1.26 11.25
N ILE A 75 7.57 -2.55 10.95
CA ILE A 75 7.51 -3.07 9.58
C ILE A 75 6.13 -2.79 8.97
N ALA A 76 5.06 -3.05 9.72
CA ALA A 76 3.69 -2.80 9.27
C ALA A 76 3.46 -1.31 8.94
N TYR A 77 4.04 -0.41 9.69
CA TYR A 77 4.00 1.03 9.40
C TYR A 77 4.59 1.35 8.03
N GLU A 78 5.73 0.79 7.71
CA GLU A 78 6.37 1.00 6.39
C GLU A 78 5.56 0.39 5.24
N ILE A 79 4.85 -0.71 5.50
CA ILE A 79 3.92 -1.28 4.50
C ILE A 79 2.80 -0.27 4.20
N GLY A 80 2.32 0.43 5.21
CA GLY A 80 1.35 1.51 5.02
C GLY A 80 1.86 2.60 4.07
N ASP A 81 3.10 3.02 4.22
CA ASP A 81 3.72 4.02 3.35
C ASP A 81 3.88 3.52 1.92
N VAL A 82 4.23 2.24 1.74
CA VAL A 82 4.23 1.59 0.41
C VAL A 82 2.85 1.64 -0.23
N LEU A 83 1.80 1.31 0.52
CA LEU A 83 0.42 1.35 0.04
C LEU A 83 0.00 2.77 -0.37
N TRP A 84 0.42 3.78 0.41
CA TRP A 84 0.13 5.17 0.09
C TRP A 84 0.71 5.56 -1.27
N TYR A 85 1.98 5.24 -1.52
CA TYR A 85 2.60 5.51 -2.83
C TYR A 85 1.94 4.71 -3.95
N CYS A 86 1.54 3.47 -3.71
CA CYS A 86 0.78 2.68 -4.69
C CYS A 86 -0.54 3.36 -5.07
N ALA A 87 -1.29 3.84 -4.08
CA ALA A 87 -2.58 4.49 -4.31
C ALA A 87 -2.45 5.80 -5.09
N VAL A 88 -1.51 6.65 -4.68
CA VAL A 88 -1.30 7.96 -5.32
C VAL A 88 -0.71 7.79 -6.72
N LEU A 89 0.20 6.83 -6.91
CA LEU A 89 0.74 6.51 -8.23
C LEU A 89 -0.33 5.97 -9.19
N ALA A 90 -1.24 5.12 -8.69
CA ALA A 90 -2.38 4.66 -9.48
C ALA A 90 -3.22 5.84 -9.98
N SER A 91 -3.53 6.78 -9.11
CA SER A 91 -4.26 8.01 -9.46
C SER A 91 -3.52 8.82 -10.53
N GLU A 92 -2.22 8.98 -10.39
CA GLU A 92 -1.39 9.69 -11.38
C GLU A 92 -1.42 9.01 -12.75
N LEU A 93 -1.46 7.68 -12.79
CA LEU A 93 -1.57 6.91 -14.02
C LEU A 93 -2.98 6.89 -14.61
N GLY A 94 -3.97 7.44 -13.91
CA GLY A 94 -5.37 7.43 -14.35
C GLY A 94 -6.04 6.07 -14.26
N VAL A 95 -5.51 5.16 -13.45
CA VAL A 95 -6.08 3.82 -13.21
C VAL A 95 -6.38 3.70 -11.72
N SER A 96 -7.60 3.30 -11.36
CA SER A 96 -7.94 3.17 -9.94
C SER A 96 -7.15 2.04 -9.27
N LEU A 97 -6.80 2.25 -8.01
CA LEU A 97 -6.16 1.21 -7.20
C LEU A 97 -7.02 -0.06 -7.17
N ASN A 98 -8.33 0.09 -7.06
CA ASN A 98 -9.26 -1.04 -7.10
C ASN A 98 -9.14 -1.87 -8.39
N THR A 99 -9.02 -1.22 -9.54
CA THR A 99 -8.83 -1.89 -10.83
C THR A 99 -7.48 -2.64 -10.86
N ILE A 100 -6.42 -2.03 -10.36
CA ILE A 100 -5.10 -2.66 -10.27
C ILE A 100 -5.16 -3.90 -9.39
N MET A 101 -5.82 -3.82 -8.24
CA MET A 101 -6.00 -4.93 -7.32
C MET A 101 -6.78 -6.09 -7.95
N LYS A 102 -7.89 -5.78 -8.61
CA LYS A 102 -8.71 -6.79 -9.30
C LYS A 102 -7.92 -7.51 -10.39
N LYS A 103 -7.25 -6.77 -11.25
CA LYS A 103 -6.42 -7.34 -12.33
C LYS A 103 -5.28 -8.20 -11.80
N ASN A 104 -4.68 -7.81 -10.68
CA ASN A 104 -3.67 -8.62 -10.02
C ASN A 104 -4.24 -9.96 -9.54
N LEU A 105 -5.39 -9.94 -8.87
CA LEU A 105 -6.05 -11.17 -8.40
C LEU A 105 -6.48 -12.06 -9.57
N GLU A 106 -7.04 -11.50 -10.63
CA GLU A 106 -7.42 -12.25 -11.84
C GLU A 106 -6.21 -12.95 -12.45
N LYS A 107 -5.10 -12.25 -12.60
CA LYS A 107 -3.85 -12.80 -13.12
C LYS A 107 -3.35 -13.97 -12.26
N LEU A 108 -3.32 -13.80 -10.95
CA LEU A 108 -2.83 -14.84 -10.02
C LEU A 108 -3.78 -16.04 -9.98
N HIS A 109 -5.09 -15.81 -10.01
CA HIS A 109 -6.08 -16.88 -10.09
C HIS A 109 -5.95 -17.69 -11.37
N ASP A 110 -5.80 -17.02 -12.50
CA ASP A 110 -5.58 -17.67 -13.80
C ASP A 110 -4.30 -18.53 -13.77
N ARG A 111 -3.20 -18.02 -13.26
CA ARG A 111 -1.94 -18.79 -13.10
C ARG A 111 -2.11 -20.00 -12.20
N LYS A 112 -2.90 -19.86 -11.13
CA LYS A 112 -3.21 -20.99 -10.23
C LYS A 112 -4.00 -22.07 -10.98
N GLU A 113 -5.05 -21.70 -11.70
CA GLU A 113 -5.88 -22.64 -12.47
C GLU A 113 -5.07 -23.35 -13.57
N ARG A 114 -4.15 -22.67 -14.23
CA ARG A 114 -3.28 -23.24 -15.25
C ARG A 114 -2.06 -23.98 -14.69
N GLY A 115 -1.85 -23.99 -13.36
CA GLY A 115 -0.69 -24.61 -12.73
C GLY A 115 0.63 -23.88 -13.00
N THR A 116 0.60 -22.57 -13.25
CA THR A 116 1.77 -21.76 -13.63
C THR A 116 2.11 -20.67 -12.61
N LEU A 117 1.76 -20.86 -11.33
CA LEU A 117 2.15 -19.92 -10.28
C LEU A 117 3.66 -19.85 -10.11
N ALA A 118 4.34 -21.01 -10.18
CA ALA A 118 5.78 -21.07 -10.21
C ALA A 118 6.31 -20.78 -11.62
N GLY A 119 7.61 -20.54 -11.74
CA GLY A 119 8.24 -20.20 -13.00
C GLY A 119 8.59 -18.72 -13.11
N SER A 120 8.92 -18.27 -14.29
CA SER A 120 9.35 -16.91 -14.57
C SER A 120 8.61 -16.29 -15.76
N GLY A 121 8.66 -14.98 -15.84
CA GLY A 121 8.07 -14.20 -16.92
C GLY A 121 6.63 -13.78 -16.64
N ASP A 122 6.25 -12.63 -17.18
CA ASP A 122 4.92 -12.06 -16.94
C ASP A 122 3.81 -12.79 -17.71
N ASN A 123 4.17 -13.45 -18.80
CA ASN A 123 3.24 -14.16 -19.68
C ASN A 123 3.12 -15.66 -19.43
N ARG A 124 3.70 -16.17 -18.33
CA ARG A 124 3.60 -17.58 -17.98
C ARG A 124 2.18 -18.02 -17.60
#